data_69d3e3f81497b196a527b8f460c6204a
#
_entry.id   69d3e3f81497b196a527b8f460c6204a
#
_cell.length_a   1.000
_cell.length_b   1.000
_cell.length_c   1.000
_cell.angle_alpha   90.00
_cell.angle_beta   90.00
_cell.angle_gamma   90.00
#
_symmetry.space_group_name_H-M   'P 1'
#
loop_
_entity.id
_entity.type
_entity.pdbx_description
1 polymer ?
#
loop_
_entity_poly.entity_id
_entity_poly.type
_entity_poly.pdbx_seq_one_letter_code
_entity_poly.pdbx_strand_id
1 'polypeptide(L)'
;MKKIKNVTRGVMTAIALFCMSLSAQAAEVVYKIVEYNKTTQEFLLAASGMVPKNSWVGFENTYGATTGNRYNQIPRNRNAVLYLNGWQGCTIKSITLSMCSNNTKGQVGMTVKDGETQLYKQAAVDFASPDWFGQWVSKDLNVYVDIKKELNLPAITTDEASIVVHGGTKEGSVYLDAITIEYDEAAGIQLESPLGWIYEKMEKKGKLNEGDELMIYRNGCAATDYDGMEKDHYLDVVTIASTKDVTSPDVLRFTLGKGESNGFWTLTDQYGRKLGATGKQTLAWNEGSTQWAIDLGYEGATISNEKESSSTLRYNEPTSSYARFALYTSKSLQLPFLYRKDKQKEPELSRSITFGETTVTAALENKHVVLTPTVMPTATTDKRMVWSSSDESVATVNGGFVTLLATGHTTITAKTKDGGAEASVSLTVTTASGIGHTTAEAKKQATRKVLNGHNIVIVTDNAAYGVDGAKR
;
A
#
# COMPACT_ATOMS: atom_id res chain seq x y z
N MET A 1 -13.55 25.97 -80.12
CA MET A 1 -13.26 26.21 -78.66
C MET A 1 -13.13 24.87 -77.98
N LYS A 2 -11.91 24.44 -77.68
CA LYS A 2 -11.64 23.16 -77.04
C LYS A 2 -11.58 23.29 -75.50
N LYS A 3 -12.41 22.52 -74.82
CA LYS A 3 -12.36 22.38 -73.34
C LYS A 3 -11.25 21.39 -72.99
N ILE A 4 -10.27 21.83 -72.23
CA ILE A 4 -9.23 21.01 -71.63
C ILE A 4 -9.79 20.42 -70.40
N LYS A 5 -9.88 19.10 -70.26
CA LYS A 5 -10.18 18.35 -69.05
C LYS A 5 -8.88 18.13 -68.28
N ASN A 6 -8.74 18.73 -67.17
CA ASN A 6 -7.70 18.37 -66.20
C ASN A 6 -8.13 17.12 -65.38
N VAL A 7 -7.43 16.03 -65.61
CA VAL A 7 -7.53 14.81 -64.85
C VAL A 7 -6.50 14.90 -63.70
N THR A 8 -6.98 15.21 -62.52
CA THR A 8 -6.17 15.12 -61.31
C THR A 8 -6.19 13.67 -60.86
N ARG A 9 -5.07 12.98 -61.00
CA ARG A 9 -4.84 11.67 -60.40
C ARG A 9 -4.70 11.85 -58.88
N GLY A 10 -5.73 11.45 -58.15
CA GLY A 10 -5.67 11.28 -56.71
C GLY A 10 -4.82 10.06 -56.36
N VAL A 11 -3.69 10.28 -55.74
CA VAL A 11 -2.92 9.23 -55.07
C VAL A 11 -3.70 8.89 -53.81
N MET A 12 -4.42 7.78 -53.81
CA MET A 12 -4.91 7.17 -52.55
C MET A 12 -3.72 6.56 -51.84
N THR A 13 -3.20 7.29 -50.89
CA THR A 13 -2.32 6.71 -49.85
C THR A 13 -3.22 5.89 -48.93
N ALA A 14 -3.23 4.59 -49.11
CA ALA A 14 -3.81 3.66 -48.16
C ALA A 14 -2.99 3.78 -46.86
N ILE A 15 -3.48 4.55 -45.90
CA ILE A 15 -3.03 4.45 -44.51
C ILE A 15 -3.57 3.11 -44.03
N ALA A 16 -2.72 2.08 -44.07
CA ALA A 16 -2.94 0.86 -43.33
C ALA A 16 -2.97 1.28 -41.85
N LEU A 17 -4.16 1.41 -41.29
CA LEU A 17 -4.36 1.43 -39.83
C LEU A 17 -3.88 0.06 -39.34
N PHE A 18 -2.61 0.02 -38.93
CA PHE A 18 -2.11 -1.06 -38.11
C PHE A 18 -2.81 -0.92 -36.75
N CYS A 19 -4.00 -1.49 -36.63
CA CYS A 19 -4.56 -1.82 -35.37
C CYS A 19 -3.62 -2.86 -34.73
N MET A 20 -2.52 -2.40 -34.17
CA MET A 20 -1.95 -3.12 -33.06
C MET A 20 -3.07 -3.17 -32.04
N SER A 21 -3.68 -4.34 -31.89
CA SER A 21 -4.36 -4.70 -30.66
C SER A 21 -3.26 -4.66 -29.59
N LEU A 22 -3.07 -3.49 -28.96
CA LEU A 22 -2.54 -3.50 -27.61
C LEU A 22 -3.53 -4.40 -26.88
N SER A 23 -3.12 -5.64 -26.59
CA SER A 23 -3.72 -6.40 -25.51
C SER A 23 -3.66 -5.46 -24.32
N ALA A 24 -4.82 -5.01 -23.84
CA ALA A 24 -4.87 -4.21 -22.65
C ALA A 24 -4.13 -5.01 -21.58
N GLN A 25 -2.98 -4.52 -21.16
CA GLN A 25 -2.24 -5.16 -20.10
C GLN A 25 -3.08 -4.93 -18.85
N ALA A 26 -3.46 -6.00 -18.16
CA ALA A 26 -4.26 -5.89 -16.95
C ALA A 26 -3.62 -4.85 -16.02
N ALA A 27 -4.43 -3.99 -15.43
CA ALA A 27 -3.97 -3.03 -14.46
C ALA A 27 -3.48 -3.78 -13.19
N GLU A 28 -2.47 -3.24 -12.53
CA GLU A 28 -1.91 -3.84 -11.32
C GLU A 28 -1.86 -2.81 -10.20
N VAL A 29 -2.24 -3.24 -9.00
CA VAL A 29 -2.03 -2.47 -7.77
C VAL A 29 -1.47 -3.37 -6.68
N VAL A 30 -0.61 -2.80 -5.83
CA VAL A 30 -0.05 -3.44 -4.65
C VAL A 30 -0.42 -2.66 -3.41
N TYR A 31 -0.92 -3.36 -2.43
CA TYR A 31 -1.17 -2.85 -1.09
C TYR A 31 -0.20 -3.51 -0.11
N LYS A 32 0.76 -2.75 0.40
CA LYS A 32 1.73 -3.20 1.40
C LYS A 32 1.30 -2.76 2.79
N ILE A 33 1.30 -3.70 3.74
CA ILE A 33 0.99 -3.41 5.14
C ILE A 33 2.25 -2.84 5.80
N VAL A 34 2.23 -1.56 6.17
CA VAL A 34 3.41 -0.86 6.69
C VAL A 34 3.45 -0.89 8.20
N GLU A 35 2.34 -0.54 8.86
CA GLU A 35 2.29 -0.31 10.30
C GLU A 35 0.85 -0.41 10.82
N TYR A 36 0.70 -0.64 12.12
CA TYR A 36 -0.53 -0.44 12.86
C TYR A 36 -0.35 0.71 13.85
N ASN A 37 -1.08 1.79 13.65
CA ASN A 37 -1.09 2.93 14.55
C ASN A 37 -1.99 2.64 15.75
N LYS A 38 -1.39 2.45 16.92
CA LYS A 38 -2.12 2.13 18.15
C LYS A 38 -2.96 3.30 18.67
N THR A 39 -2.62 4.52 18.30
CA THR A 39 -3.34 5.73 18.77
C THR A 39 -4.63 5.92 17.99
N THR A 40 -4.58 5.77 16.67
CA THR A 40 -5.76 5.88 15.80
C THR A 40 -6.50 4.56 15.62
N GLN A 41 -5.88 3.43 16.01
CA GLN A 41 -6.36 2.07 15.79
C GLN A 41 -6.50 1.68 14.31
N GLU A 42 -5.70 2.29 13.45
CA GLU A 42 -5.74 2.09 12.01
C GLU A 42 -4.49 1.39 11.49
N PHE A 43 -4.67 0.64 10.40
CA PHE A 43 -3.57 0.08 9.64
C PHE A 43 -3.10 1.07 8.57
N LEU A 44 -1.79 1.29 8.50
CA LEU A 44 -1.19 2.07 7.43
C LEU A 44 -0.84 1.15 6.27
N LEU A 45 -1.42 1.41 5.11
CA LEU A 45 -1.07 0.77 3.85
C LEU A 45 -0.25 1.71 2.99
N ALA A 46 0.80 1.19 2.36
CA ALA A 46 1.43 1.83 1.22
C ALA A 46 0.89 1.18 -0.05
N ALA A 47 0.48 1.99 -1.01
CA ALA A 47 -0.05 1.49 -2.27
C ALA A 47 0.81 1.97 -3.45
N SER A 48 0.93 1.13 -4.49
CA SER A 48 1.60 1.46 -5.75
C SER A 48 0.91 0.77 -6.91
N GLY A 49 0.98 1.36 -8.10
CA GLY A 49 0.31 0.86 -9.30
C GLY A 49 -0.84 1.77 -9.75
N MET A 50 -1.93 1.21 -10.23
CA MET A 50 -3.12 1.95 -10.66
C MET A 50 -4.35 1.41 -9.94
N VAL A 51 -5.31 2.26 -9.66
CA VAL A 51 -6.60 1.91 -9.02
C VAL A 51 -7.75 2.55 -9.78
N PRO A 52 -8.97 2.02 -9.68
CA PRO A 52 -10.16 2.71 -10.18
C PRO A 52 -10.28 4.09 -9.52
N LYS A 53 -10.55 5.11 -10.32
CA LYS A 53 -10.67 6.49 -9.82
C LYS A 53 -11.77 6.59 -8.77
N ASN A 54 -11.46 7.30 -7.69
CA ASN A 54 -12.31 7.45 -6.51
C ASN A 54 -12.52 6.15 -5.72
N SER A 55 -11.77 5.09 -6.00
CA SER A 55 -11.78 3.90 -5.15
C SER A 55 -10.97 4.14 -3.87
N TRP A 56 -11.27 3.36 -2.85
CA TRP A 56 -10.48 3.36 -1.63
C TRP A 56 -10.41 1.95 -1.05
N VAL A 57 -9.42 1.72 -0.21
CA VAL A 57 -9.23 0.43 0.46
C VAL A 57 -9.16 0.60 1.96
N GLY A 58 -9.77 -0.34 2.68
CA GLY A 58 -9.59 -0.52 4.11
C GLY A 58 -8.86 -1.82 4.38
N PHE A 59 -8.17 -1.92 5.51
CA PHE A 59 -7.52 -3.15 5.92
C PHE A 59 -7.76 -3.43 7.40
N GLU A 60 -8.11 -4.66 7.69
CA GLU A 60 -8.28 -5.15 9.05
C GLU A 60 -7.44 -6.42 9.27
N ASN A 61 -6.85 -6.53 10.44
CA ASN A 61 -6.25 -7.76 10.94
C ASN A 61 -6.54 -7.87 12.42
N THR A 62 -7.51 -8.70 12.77
CA THR A 62 -8.02 -8.81 14.15
C THR A 62 -6.96 -9.24 15.18
N TYR A 63 -5.87 -9.87 14.76
CA TYR A 63 -4.79 -10.26 15.66
C TYR A 63 -3.74 -9.16 15.82
N GLY A 64 -3.33 -8.53 14.73
CA GLY A 64 -2.31 -7.47 14.71
C GLY A 64 -2.68 -6.29 15.59
N ALA A 65 -3.95 -5.90 15.59
CA ALA A 65 -4.47 -4.81 16.39
C ALA A 65 -4.29 -5.01 17.92
N THR A 66 -4.18 -6.24 18.39
CA THR A 66 -4.13 -6.56 19.84
C THR A 66 -2.71 -6.82 20.38
N THR A 67 -1.74 -7.14 19.52
CA THR A 67 -0.45 -7.70 19.94
C THR A 67 0.79 -6.89 19.55
N GLY A 68 0.67 -5.60 19.43
CA GLY A 68 1.84 -4.72 19.26
C GLY A 68 2.46 -4.77 17.86
N ASN A 69 3.74 -5.19 17.74
CA ASN A 69 4.47 -5.12 16.49
C ASN A 69 4.19 -6.26 15.49
N ARG A 70 3.16 -7.06 15.74
CA ARG A 70 2.79 -8.20 14.88
C ARG A 70 1.54 -7.90 14.04
N TYR A 71 1.43 -6.70 13.56
CA TYR A 71 0.29 -6.19 12.78
C TYR A 71 0.01 -7.00 11.50
N ASN A 72 0.99 -7.68 10.97
CA ASN A 72 0.87 -8.50 9.77
C ASN A 72 0.77 -10.02 10.04
N GLN A 73 0.68 -10.43 11.30
CA GLN A 73 0.57 -11.83 11.69
C GLN A 73 -0.88 -12.33 11.59
N ILE A 74 -1.10 -13.46 10.94
CA ILE A 74 -2.38 -14.15 10.84
C ILE A 74 -2.22 -15.53 11.50
N PRO A 75 -2.58 -15.70 12.78
CA PRO A 75 -2.56 -16.99 13.46
C PRO A 75 -3.75 -17.86 13.06
N ARG A 76 -3.78 -19.08 13.58
CA ARG A 76 -4.91 -19.99 13.40
C ARG A 76 -6.25 -19.33 13.77
N ASN A 77 -7.29 -19.64 13.00
CA ASN A 77 -8.65 -19.13 13.21
C ASN A 77 -8.76 -17.58 13.24
N ARG A 78 -7.84 -16.88 12.55
CA ARG A 78 -7.85 -15.42 12.41
C ARG A 78 -7.77 -15.04 10.93
N ASN A 79 -8.20 -13.82 10.65
CA ASN A 79 -8.26 -13.29 9.28
C ASN A 79 -7.59 -11.92 9.21
N ALA A 80 -7.07 -11.63 8.02
CA ALA A 80 -6.82 -10.28 7.55
C ALA A 80 -7.75 -10.00 6.37
N VAL A 81 -8.33 -8.82 6.29
CA VAL A 81 -9.31 -8.44 5.27
C VAL A 81 -8.85 -7.16 4.60
N LEU A 82 -8.76 -7.18 3.27
CA LEU A 82 -8.62 -6.00 2.43
C LEU A 82 -9.99 -5.70 1.82
N TYR A 83 -10.58 -4.58 2.18
CA TYR A 83 -11.82 -4.07 1.61
C TYR A 83 -11.52 -3.25 0.37
N LEU A 84 -12.27 -3.49 -0.70
CA LEU A 84 -12.12 -2.85 -2.01
C LEU A 84 -13.40 -2.07 -2.33
N ASN A 85 -13.41 -0.77 -2.06
CA ASN A 85 -14.56 0.07 -2.31
C ASN A 85 -14.38 0.86 -3.61
N GLY A 86 -15.44 1.00 -4.41
CA GLY A 86 -15.39 1.65 -5.71
C GLY A 86 -14.74 0.79 -6.80
N TRP A 87 -14.68 -0.53 -6.63
CA TRP A 87 -14.16 -1.48 -7.62
C TRP A 87 -15.23 -2.07 -8.53
N GLN A 88 -16.45 -1.56 -8.45
CA GLN A 88 -17.57 -2.02 -9.26
C GLN A 88 -17.23 -1.98 -10.77
N GLY A 89 -17.52 -3.06 -11.46
CA GLY A 89 -17.19 -3.25 -12.88
C GLY A 89 -15.79 -3.82 -13.15
N CYS A 90 -14.89 -3.85 -12.17
CA CYS A 90 -13.57 -4.45 -12.33
C CYS A 90 -13.64 -5.98 -12.24
N THR A 91 -12.75 -6.66 -12.97
CA THR A 91 -12.60 -8.12 -12.95
C THR A 91 -11.22 -8.48 -12.45
N ILE A 92 -11.14 -9.07 -11.26
CA ILE A 92 -9.86 -9.52 -10.69
C ILE A 92 -9.35 -10.73 -11.46
N LYS A 93 -8.14 -10.64 -12.01
CA LYS A 93 -7.47 -11.68 -12.80
C LYS A 93 -6.56 -12.55 -11.96
N SER A 94 -5.83 -11.94 -11.08
CA SER A 94 -4.97 -12.66 -10.15
C SER A 94 -4.81 -11.91 -8.84
N ILE A 95 -4.49 -12.66 -7.80
CA ILE A 95 -4.07 -12.12 -6.50
C ILE A 95 -2.75 -12.76 -6.14
N THR A 96 -1.75 -11.93 -5.83
CA THR A 96 -0.48 -12.38 -5.28
C THR A 96 -0.39 -11.98 -3.81
N LEU A 97 -0.17 -12.95 -2.94
CA LEU A 97 0.09 -12.72 -1.52
C LEU A 97 1.58 -12.79 -1.26
N SER A 98 2.18 -11.71 -0.78
CA SER A 98 3.58 -11.70 -0.29
C SER A 98 3.58 -12.14 1.17
N MET A 99 4.03 -13.36 1.45
CA MET A 99 3.84 -14.01 2.75
C MET A 99 5.07 -14.80 3.19
N CYS A 100 5.18 -14.99 4.50
CA CYS A 100 6.07 -15.99 5.10
C CYS A 100 5.35 -16.73 6.23
N SER A 101 5.95 -17.80 6.73
CA SER A 101 5.46 -18.57 7.88
C SER A 101 6.56 -18.76 8.91
N ASN A 102 6.20 -18.74 10.19
CA ASN A 102 7.13 -18.95 11.29
C ASN A 102 7.45 -20.44 11.53
N ASN A 103 6.70 -21.33 10.90
CA ASN A 103 6.94 -22.78 10.99
C ASN A 103 6.23 -23.54 9.86
N THR A 104 6.47 -24.84 9.76
CA THR A 104 5.87 -25.73 8.74
C THR A 104 4.39 -26.00 8.93
N LYS A 105 3.80 -25.61 10.05
CA LYS A 105 2.38 -25.87 10.39
C LYS A 105 1.48 -24.67 10.09
N GLY A 106 2.06 -23.52 9.72
CA GLY A 106 1.27 -22.37 9.29
C GLY A 106 0.38 -22.74 8.12
N GLN A 107 -0.87 -22.35 8.20
CA GLN A 107 -1.86 -22.57 7.15
C GLN A 107 -2.40 -21.24 6.66
N VAL A 108 -2.69 -21.16 5.37
CA VAL A 108 -3.29 -19.98 4.76
C VAL A 108 -4.34 -20.39 3.74
N GLY A 109 -5.42 -19.64 3.74
CA GLY A 109 -6.48 -19.71 2.74
C GLY A 109 -6.87 -18.32 2.27
N MET A 110 -7.68 -18.24 1.24
CA MET A 110 -8.14 -16.97 0.67
C MET A 110 -9.59 -17.08 0.23
N THR A 111 -10.34 -16.01 0.48
CA THR A 111 -11.72 -15.86 -0.04
C THR A 111 -11.82 -14.48 -0.71
N VAL A 112 -12.43 -14.44 -1.89
CA VAL A 112 -12.79 -13.17 -2.54
C VAL A 112 -14.32 -13.06 -2.51
N LYS A 113 -14.81 -11.90 -2.08
CA LYS A 113 -16.24 -11.61 -1.97
C LYS A 113 -16.60 -10.37 -2.77
N ASP A 114 -17.86 -10.31 -3.19
CA ASP A 114 -18.55 -9.15 -3.74
C ASP A 114 -19.81 -8.95 -2.88
N GLY A 115 -19.74 -8.03 -1.92
CA GLY A 115 -20.70 -7.95 -0.82
C GLY A 115 -20.76 -9.27 -0.05
N GLU A 116 -21.96 -9.83 0.09
CA GLU A 116 -22.16 -11.14 0.72
C GLU A 116 -21.88 -12.33 -0.22
N THR A 117 -21.71 -12.09 -1.51
CA THR A 117 -21.49 -13.14 -2.51
C THR A 117 -20.04 -13.59 -2.50
N GLN A 118 -19.81 -14.88 -2.27
CA GLN A 118 -18.47 -15.48 -2.38
C GLN A 118 -18.15 -15.77 -3.84
N LEU A 119 -17.20 -15.02 -4.42
CA LEU A 119 -16.73 -15.23 -5.79
C LEU A 119 -15.67 -16.34 -5.90
N TYR A 120 -14.81 -16.46 -4.88
CA TYR A 120 -13.74 -17.45 -4.83
C TYR A 120 -13.48 -17.88 -3.40
N LYS A 121 -13.10 -19.14 -3.23
CA LYS A 121 -12.63 -19.67 -1.95
C LYS A 121 -11.57 -20.74 -2.15
N GLN A 122 -10.42 -20.50 -1.54
CA GLN A 122 -9.37 -21.48 -1.30
C GLN A 122 -9.38 -21.82 0.19
N ALA A 123 -9.65 -23.06 0.53
CA ALA A 123 -9.53 -23.53 1.91
C ALA A 123 -8.08 -23.35 2.41
N ALA A 124 -7.91 -23.16 3.71
CA ALA A 124 -6.58 -23.06 4.29
C ALA A 124 -5.82 -24.37 4.14
N VAL A 125 -4.64 -24.30 3.54
CA VAL A 125 -3.69 -25.38 3.35
C VAL A 125 -2.37 -25.07 4.02
N ASP A 126 -1.56 -26.11 4.29
CA ASP A 126 -0.24 -25.91 4.88
C ASP A 126 0.61 -25.00 3.98
N PHE A 127 1.30 -24.03 4.57
CA PHE A 127 2.14 -23.06 3.86
C PHE A 127 3.22 -23.76 3.01
N ALA A 128 3.64 -24.94 3.41
CA ALA A 128 4.57 -25.79 2.67
C ALA A 128 3.92 -26.68 1.61
N SER A 129 2.60 -26.56 1.35
CA SER A 129 1.89 -27.40 0.39
C SER A 129 2.34 -27.12 -1.04
N PRO A 130 2.75 -28.14 -1.81
CA PRO A 130 3.08 -27.98 -3.22
C PRO A 130 1.91 -27.52 -4.09
N ASP A 131 0.67 -27.80 -3.66
CA ASP A 131 -0.55 -27.45 -4.42
C ASP A 131 -0.82 -25.96 -4.47
N TRP A 132 -0.27 -25.21 -3.52
CA TRP A 132 -0.42 -23.76 -3.50
C TRP A 132 0.89 -22.99 -3.40
N PHE A 133 1.80 -23.39 -2.54
CA PHE A 133 2.99 -22.60 -2.25
C PHE A 133 4.32 -23.29 -2.53
N GLY A 134 4.36 -24.59 -2.48
CA GLY A 134 5.54 -25.37 -2.84
C GLY A 134 6.81 -25.12 -2.04
N GLN A 135 6.83 -24.14 -1.17
CA GLN A 135 8.04 -23.72 -0.48
C GLN A 135 7.80 -23.45 1.00
N TRP A 136 8.59 -24.11 1.82
CA TRP A 136 8.72 -23.77 3.23
C TRP A 136 9.72 -22.64 3.38
N VAL A 137 9.35 -21.56 4.05
CA VAL A 137 10.22 -20.44 4.33
C VAL A 137 10.67 -20.50 5.77
N SER A 138 11.97 -20.27 5.98
CA SER A 138 12.62 -20.37 7.27
C SER A 138 12.00 -19.46 8.35
N LYS A 139 12.42 -19.66 9.59
CA LYS A 139 12.02 -18.85 10.76
C LYS A 139 12.38 -17.36 10.64
N ASP A 140 13.09 -16.97 9.60
CA ASP A 140 13.41 -15.58 9.35
C ASP A 140 12.18 -14.87 8.76
N LEU A 141 11.50 -14.11 9.61
CA LEU A 141 10.30 -13.32 9.25
C LEU A 141 10.57 -12.21 8.22
N ASN A 142 11.82 -12.01 7.82
CA ASN A 142 12.21 -11.01 6.82
C ASN A 142 12.18 -11.55 5.39
N VAL A 143 11.93 -12.85 5.21
CA VAL A 143 11.90 -13.47 3.88
C VAL A 143 10.48 -13.83 3.52
N TYR A 144 9.91 -13.02 2.64
CA TYR A 144 8.58 -13.21 2.10
C TYR A 144 8.66 -13.80 0.70
N VAL A 145 7.79 -14.75 0.41
CA VAL A 145 7.62 -15.32 -0.93
C VAL A 145 6.30 -14.84 -1.53
N ASP A 146 6.33 -14.56 -2.81
CA ASP A 146 5.16 -14.16 -3.57
C ASP A 146 4.41 -15.40 -4.05
N ILE A 147 3.12 -15.43 -3.73
CA ILE A 147 2.24 -16.55 -4.00
C ILE A 147 1.12 -16.06 -4.90
N LYS A 148 1.26 -16.29 -6.21
CA LYS A 148 0.29 -15.86 -7.20
C LYS A 148 -0.80 -16.90 -7.38
N LYS A 149 -2.06 -16.43 -7.37
CA LYS A 149 -3.23 -17.22 -7.72
C LYS A 149 -3.95 -16.58 -8.90
N GLU A 150 -3.92 -17.27 -10.03
CA GLU A 150 -4.74 -16.92 -11.19
C GLU A 150 -6.21 -17.17 -10.86
N LEU A 151 -7.06 -16.23 -11.23
CA LEU A 151 -8.49 -16.23 -10.95
C LEU A 151 -9.27 -16.00 -12.25
N ASN A 152 -10.44 -16.59 -12.34
CA ASN A 152 -11.40 -16.37 -13.42
C ASN A 152 -12.74 -15.96 -12.79
N LEU A 153 -12.77 -14.72 -12.25
CA LEU A 153 -13.92 -14.20 -11.52
C LEU A 153 -14.85 -13.43 -12.46
N PRO A 154 -16.14 -13.33 -12.13
CA PRO A 154 -17.00 -12.33 -12.74
C PRO A 154 -16.56 -10.91 -12.33
N ALA A 155 -17.07 -9.90 -13.04
CA ALA A 155 -16.87 -8.51 -12.62
C ALA A 155 -17.55 -8.25 -11.26
N ILE A 156 -16.91 -7.42 -10.45
CA ILE A 156 -17.47 -6.95 -9.18
C ILE A 156 -18.73 -6.14 -9.46
N THR A 157 -19.79 -6.38 -8.72
CA THR A 157 -21.11 -5.77 -8.94
C THR A 157 -21.50 -4.81 -7.82
N THR A 158 -20.86 -4.88 -6.66
CA THR A 158 -21.15 -4.04 -5.49
C THR A 158 -19.97 -3.12 -5.17
N ASP A 159 -20.20 -2.13 -4.32
CA ASP A 159 -19.14 -1.25 -3.79
C ASP A 159 -18.41 -1.87 -2.58
N GLU A 160 -18.77 -3.08 -2.17
CA GLU A 160 -18.27 -3.75 -0.96
C GLU A 160 -17.51 -5.05 -1.28
N ALA A 161 -16.59 -5.01 -2.25
CA ALA A 161 -15.77 -6.18 -2.51
C ALA A 161 -14.69 -6.35 -1.44
N SER A 162 -14.23 -7.59 -1.21
CA SER A 162 -13.17 -7.85 -0.23
C SER A 162 -12.33 -9.08 -0.57
N ILE A 163 -11.07 -9.03 -0.12
CA ILE A 163 -10.14 -10.15 -0.14
C ILE A 163 -9.85 -10.53 1.32
N VAL A 164 -10.26 -11.73 1.70
CA VAL A 164 -10.05 -12.28 3.04
C VAL A 164 -8.92 -13.29 2.98
N VAL A 165 -7.81 -13.01 3.67
CA VAL A 165 -6.72 -13.96 3.90
C VAL A 165 -6.90 -14.56 5.28
N HIS A 166 -7.05 -15.88 5.36
CA HIS A 166 -7.36 -16.52 6.63
C HIS A 166 -6.33 -17.60 7.00
N GLY A 167 -6.00 -17.64 8.28
CA GLY A 167 -5.25 -18.71 8.88
C GLY A 167 -6.10 -19.98 8.99
N GLY A 168 -5.44 -21.15 8.98
CA GLY A 168 -6.14 -22.42 9.16
C GLY A 168 -6.39 -22.77 10.63
N THR A 169 -6.57 -24.06 10.91
CA THR A 169 -6.86 -24.57 12.25
C THR A 169 -5.64 -25.14 12.97
N LYS A 170 -4.56 -25.45 12.23
CA LYS A 170 -3.32 -25.98 12.81
C LYS A 170 -2.53 -24.90 13.55
N GLU A 171 -1.67 -25.33 14.47
CA GLU A 171 -0.73 -24.45 15.14
C GLU A 171 0.25 -23.83 14.13
N GLY A 172 0.55 -22.57 14.34
CA GLY A 172 1.42 -21.78 13.49
C GLY A 172 0.75 -20.49 13.03
N SER A 173 1.56 -19.61 12.50
CA SER A 173 1.11 -18.33 11.97
C SER A 173 1.73 -18.10 10.61
N VAL A 174 1.01 -17.40 9.77
CA VAL A 174 1.53 -16.80 8.55
C VAL A 174 1.60 -15.29 8.72
N TYR A 175 2.45 -14.64 7.95
CA TYR A 175 2.67 -13.21 8.00
C TYR A 175 2.47 -12.66 6.61
N LEU A 176 1.59 -11.68 6.47
CA LEU A 176 1.21 -11.05 5.21
C LEU A 176 1.91 -9.68 5.12
N ASP A 177 2.79 -9.50 4.12
CA ASP A 177 3.47 -8.22 3.87
C ASP A 177 2.71 -7.36 2.87
N ALA A 178 2.24 -7.99 1.77
CA ALA A 178 1.55 -7.27 0.72
C ALA A 178 0.52 -8.15 -0.01
N ILE A 179 -0.46 -7.47 -0.61
CA ILE A 179 -1.44 -8.04 -1.54
C ILE A 179 -1.28 -7.32 -2.87
N THR A 180 -0.98 -8.05 -3.94
CA THR A 180 -0.98 -7.53 -5.31
C THR A 180 -2.24 -8.01 -6.02
N ILE A 181 -2.92 -7.11 -6.70
CA ILE A 181 -4.13 -7.41 -7.48
C ILE A 181 -3.86 -7.03 -8.93
N GLU A 182 -3.97 -8.00 -9.85
CA GLU A 182 -4.07 -7.76 -11.28
C GLU A 182 -5.53 -7.81 -11.68
N TYR A 183 -5.99 -6.84 -12.45
CA TYR A 183 -7.41 -6.74 -12.80
C TYR A 183 -7.62 -6.05 -14.15
N ASP A 184 -8.76 -6.33 -14.78
CA ASP A 184 -9.26 -5.56 -15.92
C ASP A 184 -10.30 -4.57 -15.43
N GLU A 185 -10.22 -3.32 -15.87
CA GLU A 185 -11.25 -2.32 -15.65
C GLU A 185 -12.41 -2.48 -16.64
N ALA A 186 -13.61 -2.12 -16.20
CA ALA A 186 -14.75 -2.02 -17.12
C ALA A 186 -14.57 -0.83 -18.07
N ALA A 187 -15.16 -0.92 -19.25
CA ALA A 187 -15.16 0.17 -20.21
C ALA A 187 -15.73 1.47 -19.60
N GLY A 188 -14.94 2.53 -19.66
CA GLY A 188 -15.30 3.85 -19.12
C GLY A 188 -14.82 4.12 -17.69
N ILE A 189 -14.28 3.14 -16.96
CA ILE A 189 -13.61 3.38 -15.70
C ILE A 189 -12.28 4.09 -15.95
N GLN A 190 -12.08 5.21 -15.28
CA GLN A 190 -10.80 5.89 -15.26
C GLN A 190 -9.92 5.28 -14.16
N LEU A 191 -8.64 5.15 -14.46
CA LEU A 191 -7.63 4.72 -13.49
C LEU A 191 -6.86 5.93 -12.97
N GLU A 192 -6.43 5.85 -11.71
CA GLU A 192 -5.54 6.83 -11.10
C GLU A 192 -4.47 6.12 -10.26
N SER A 193 -3.34 6.80 -10.03
CA SER A 193 -2.34 6.28 -9.09
C SER A 193 -2.88 6.34 -7.66
N PRO A 194 -2.66 5.33 -6.82
CA PRO A 194 -3.02 5.36 -5.41
C PRO A 194 -2.15 6.30 -4.58
N LEU A 195 -1.16 6.95 -5.20
CA LEU A 195 -0.35 7.97 -4.54
C LEU A 195 -1.20 9.21 -4.28
N GLY A 196 -0.90 9.84 -3.15
CA GLY A 196 -1.62 11.02 -2.70
C GLY A 196 -1.46 12.22 -3.62
N TRP A 197 -2.33 13.19 -3.42
CA TRP A 197 -2.30 14.46 -4.10
C TRP A 197 -1.51 15.49 -3.31
N ILE A 198 -0.82 16.36 -4.03
CA ILE A 198 -0.16 17.53 -3.46
C ILE A 198 -1.17 18.68 -3.46
N TYR A 199 -1.39 19.22 -2.27
CA TYR A 199 -2.20 20.42 -2.08
C TYR A 199 -1.31 21.56 -1.62
N GLU A 200 -1.34 22.67 -2.35
CA GLU A 200 -0.59 23.87 -2.07
C GLU A 200 -1.45 24.90 -1.34
N LYS A 201 -0.91 25.45 -0.23
CA LYS A 201 -1.58 26.50 0.52
C LYS A 201 -1.83 27.71 -0.37
N MET A 202 -3.05 28.19 -0.37
CA MET A 202 -3.40 29.43 -1.06
C MET A 202 -2.97 30.63 -0.21
N GLU A 203 -2.10 31.43 -0.78
CA GLU A 203 -1.58 32.63 -0.12
C GLU A 203 -2.53 33.83 -0.29
N LYS A 204 -2.41 34.83 0.61
CA LYS A 204 -3.09 36.12 0.45
C LYS A 204 -2.73 36.70 -0.93
N LYS A 205 -3.68 37.09 -1.70
CA LYS A 205 -3.62 37.46 -3.13
C LYS A 205 -3.59 36.27 -4.09
N GLY A 206 -3.70 35.05 -3.61
CA GLY A 206 -3.97 33.90 -4.46
C GLY A 206 -5.27 34.13 -5.25
N LYS A 207 -5.26 33.75 -6.52
CA LYS A 207 -6.44 33.88 -7.37
C LYS A 207 -7.26 32.58 -7.30
N LEU A 208 -8.54 32.71 -7.00
CA LEU A 208 -9.52 31.63 -7.11
C LEU A 208 -9.96 31.50 -8.57
N ASN A 209 -10.01 30.30 -9.10
CA ASN A 209 -10.50 30.03 -10.43
C ASN A 209 -11.63 28.99 -10.36
N GLU A 210 -12.57 29.11 -11.30
CA GLU A 210 -13.58 28.07 -11.50
C GLU A 210 -12.89 26.74 -11.85
N GLY A 211 -13.32 25.66 -11.21
CA GLY A 211 -12.74 24.34 -11.37
C GLY A 211 -11.57 24.04 -10.43
N ASP A 212 -11.07 25.03 -9.65
CA ASP A 212 -10.08 24.74 -8.59
C ASP A 212 -10.65 23.69 -7.63
N GLU A 213 -9.90 22.63 -7.35
CA GLU A 213 -10.22 21.65 -6.31
C GLU A 213 -9.53 22.08 -5.01
N LEU A 214 -10.34 22.31 -3.97
CA LEU A 214 -9.90 22.89 -2.70
C LEU A 214 -10.09 21.91 -1.55
N MET A 215 -9.13 21.93 -0.62
CA MET A 215 -9.21 21.30 0.69
C MET A 215 -9.27 22.38 1.78
N ILE A 216 -10.23 22.26 2.69
CA ILE A 216 -10.35 23.10 3.88
C ILE A 216 -9.50 22.48 4.99
N TYR A 217 -8.53 23.23 5.52
CA TYR A 217 -7.52 22.67 6.41
C TYR A 217 -7.16 23.62 7.56
N ARG A 218 -6.87 23.07 8.73
CA ARG A 218 -6.26 23.77 9.86
C ARG A 218 -5.60 22.80 10.84
N ASN A 219 -4.43 23.14 11.39
CA ASN A 219 -3.75 22.44 12.49
C ASN A 219 -3.60 20.91 12.29
N GLY A 220 -3.20 20.44 11.10
CA GLY A 220 -3.08 19.00 10.83
C GLY A 220 -4.40 18.33 10.43
N CYS A 221 -5.53 19.05 10.45
CA CYS A 221 -6.86 18.52 10.20
C CYS A 221 -7.43 19.07 8.90
N ALA A 222 -7.95 18.17 8.06
CA ALA A 222 -8.76 18.51 6.89
C ALA A 222 -10.25 18.31 7.19
N ALA A 223 -11.11 19.03 6.47
CA ALA A 223 -12.56 18.84 6.59
C ALA A 223 -12.97 17.47 6.06
N THR A 224 -13.88 16.82 6.75
CA THR A 224 -14.54 15.58 6.36
C THR A 224 -16.03 15.63 6.69
N ASP A 225 -16.79 14.60 6.33
CA ASP A 225 -18.21 14.48 6.62
C ASP A 225 -18.51 13.06 7.13
N TYR A 226 -18.37 12.87 8.43
CA TYR A 226 -18.81 11.64 9.08
C TYR A 226 -20.31 11.74 9.45
N ASP A 227 -20.60 12.34 10.62
CA ASP A 227 -21.95 12.51 11.14
C ASP A 227 -22.33 13.98 11.44
N GLY A 228 -21.32 14.86 11.46
CA GLY A 228 -21.47 16.22 11.96
C GLY A 228 -22.48 17.05 11.19
N MET A 229 -22.58 16.84 9.89
CA MET A 229 -23.54 17.56 9.06
C MET A 229 -24.99 17.19 9.37
N GLU A 230 -25.25 15.89 9.57
CA GLU A 230 -26.63 15.43 9.89
C GLU A 230 -27.06 15.77 11.31
N LYS A 231 -26.14 15.66 12.27
CA LYS A 231 -26.49 15.78 13.69
C LYS A 231 -26.41 17.21 14.20
N ASP A 232 -25.36 17.93 13.81
CA ASP A 232 -24.95 19.18 14.45
C ASP A 232 -24.60 20.29 13.46
N HIS A 233 -24.82 20.08 12.15
CA HIS A 233 -24.67 21.07 11.09
C HIS A 233 -23.25 21.66 10.93
N TYR A 234 -22.22 20.84 11.09
CA TYR A 234 -20.81 21.20 10.89
C TYR A 234 -20.08 20.15 10.04
N LEU A 235 -18.90 20.49 9.54
CA LEU A 235 -17.97 19.54 8.94
C LEU A 235 -17.06 18.98 10.02
N ASP A 236 -16.98 17.66 10.10
CA ASP A 236 -16.01 16.94 10.92
C ASP A 236 -14.58 17.19 10.44
N VAL A 237 -13.61 16.61 11.11
CA VAL A 237 -12.21 16.67 10.72
C VAL A 237 -11.58 15.30 10.65
N VAL A 238 -10.67 15.13 9.71
CA VAL A 238 -9.76 14.01 9.59
C VAL A 238 -8.32 14.50 9.69
N THR A 239 -7.49 13.84 10.48
CA THR A 239 -6.07 14.18 10.58
C THR A 239 -5.34 13.68 9.33
N ILE A 240 -4.54 14.53 8.72
CA ILE A 240 -3.67 14.18 7.60
C ILE A 240 -2.21 14.42 7.97
N ALA A 241 -1.35 13.47 7.60
CA ALA A 241 0.08 13.54 7.94
C ALA A 241 0.81 14.64 7.15
N SER A 242 0.38 14.91 5.92
CA SER A 242 1.01 15.89 5.04
C SER A 242 0.06 16.39 3.97
N THR A 243 0.10 17.69 3.67
CA THR A 243 -0.60 18.27 2.51
C THR A 243 0.11 17.99 1.18
N LYS A 244 1.30 17.39 1.23
CA LYS A 244 2.09 16.96 0.07
C LYS A 244 1.86 15.50 -0.32
N ASP A 245 0.99 14.81 0.41
CA ASP A 245 0.65 13.41 0.16
C ASP A 245 -0.72 13.10 0.78
N VAL A 246 -1.77 13.70 0.23
CA VAL A 246 -3.14 13.50 0.72
C VAL A 246 -3.73 12.28 0.03
N THR A 247 -3.79 11.17 0.77
CA THR A 247 -4.31 9.88 0.29
C THR A 247 -5.68 9.54 0.87
N SER A 248 -6.07 10.18 2.00
CA SER A 248 -7.32 9.83 2.69
C SER A 248 -8.54 10.12 1.81
N PRO A 249 -9.41 9.14 1.55
CA PRO A 249 -10.66 9.32 0.84
C PRO A 249 -11.64 10.20 1.61
N ASP A 250 -11.50 10.24 2.95
CA ASP A 250 -12.39 10.97 3.84
C ASP A 250 -12.21 12.49 3.77
N VAL A 251 -11.09 12.95 3.19
CA VAL A 251 -10.89 14.39 2.99
C VAL A 251 -11.90 14.93 1.99
N LEU A 252 -12.71 15.90 2.42
CA LEU A 252 -13.60 16.60 1.53
C LEU A 252 -12.80 17.46 0.53
N ARG A 253 -13.05 17.21 -0.74
CA ARG A 253 -12.48 17.91 -1.88
C ARG A 253 -13.56 18.75 -2.55
N PHE A 254 -13.46 20.05 -2.44
CA PHE A 254 -14.45 20.97 -2.98
C PHE A 254 -14.02 21.50 -4.33
N THR A 255 -14.81 21.25 -5.36
CA THR A 255 -14.68 21.94 -6.65
C THR A 255 -15.34 23.32 -6.56
N LEU A 256 -14.56 24.34 -6.90
CA LEU A 256 -15.02 25.72 -6.91
C LEU A 256 -15.80 26.01 -8.18
N GLY A 257 -17.04 26.39 -8.05
CA GLY A 257 -17.89 26.86 -9.15
C GLY A 257 -18.20 28.34 -9.01
N LYS A 258 -18.55 29.03 -10.10
CA LYS A 258 -19.04 30.41 -10.03
C LYS A 258 -20.39 30.46 -9.33
N GLY A 259 -20.54 31.46 -8.47
CA GLY A 259 -21.83 31.79 -7.88
C GLY A 259 -22.75 32.51 -8.87
N GLU A 260 -24.01 32.63 -8.48
CA GLU A 260 -25.04 33.35 -9.25
C GLU A 260 -24.77 34.85 -9.26
N SER A 261 -24.27 35.38 -8.15
CA SER A 261 -23.87 36.77 -7.98
C SER A 261 -22.38 36.96 -8.17
N ASN A 262 -21.95 38.10 -8.71
CA ASN A 262 -20.53 38.41 -8.90
C ASN A 262 -19.82 38.48 -7.56
N GLY A 263 -18.68 37.83 -7.48
CA GLY A 263 -17.85 37.73 -6.26
C GLY A 263 -18.21 36.57 -5.34
N PHE A 264 -19.22 35.76 -5.69
CA PHE A 264 -19.57 34.57 -4.94
C PHE A 264 -19.14 33.29 -5.68
N TRP A 265 -18.99 32.24 -4.90
CA TRP A 265 -18.56 30.91 -5.32
C TRP A 265 -19.50 29.83 -4.80
N THR A 266 -19.58 28.71 -5.48
CA THR A 266 -20.14 27.47 -4.95
C THR A 266 -19.01 26.50 -4.59
N LEU A 267 -19.20 25.74 -3.51
CA LEU A 267 -18.31 24.68 -3.05
C LEU A 267 -19.04 23.34 -3.22
N THR A 268 -18.66 22.58 -4.24
CA THR A 268 -19.27 21.28 -4.55
C THR A 268 -18.28 20.19 -4.19
N ASP A 269 -18.66 19.24 -3.33
CA ASP A 269 -17.77 18.15 -2.92
C ASP A 269 -17.61 17.08 -4.02
N GLN A 270 -16.74 16.09 -3.77
CA GLN A 270 -16.47 14.97 -4.70
C GLN A 270 -17.71 14.09 -4.97
N TYR A 271 -18.76 14.20 -4.15
CA TYR A 271 -20.02 13.46 -4.32
C TYR A 271 -21.10 14.29 -5.03
N GLY A 272 -20.76 15.51 -5.49
CA GLY A 272 -21.67 16.41 -6.19
C GLY A 272 -22.60 17.20 -5.26
N ARG A 273 -22.37 17.17 -3.92
CA ARG A 273 -23.17 17.90 -2.95
C ARG A 273 -22.62 19.32 -2.80
N LYS A 274 -23.50 20.31 -2.82
CA LYS A 274 -23.13 21.71 -2.61
C LYS A 274 -23.19 22.07 -1.13
N LEU A 275 -22.10 22.62 -0.61
CA LEU A 275 -22.10 23.18 0.74
C LEU A 275 -22.99 24.42 0.79
N GLY A 276 -23.95 24.45 1.68
CA GLY A 276 -24.88 25.53 1.88
C GLY A 276 -24.99 25.93 3.35
N ALA A 277 -25.73 27.00 3.61
CA ALA A 277 -26.07 27.45 4.95
C ALA A 277 -27.58 27.78 5.03
N THR A 278 -28.24 27.24 6.04
CA THR A 278 -29.66 27.47 6.34
C THR A 278 -29.85 28.40 7.53
N GLY A 279 -28.79 28.78 8.22
CA GLY A 279 -28.77 29.68 9.37
C GLY A 279 -27.39 30.09 9.79
N LYS A 280 -27.28 30.99 10.76
CA LYS A 280 -26.01 31.61 11.21
C LYS A 280 -24.95 30.62 11.69
N GLN A 281 -25.36 29.44 12.13
CA GLN A 281 -24.49 28.39 12.61
C GLN A 281 -24.85 27.03 12.02
N THR A 282 -25.60 27.02 10.92
CA THR A 282 -26.18 25.82 10.38
C THR A 282 -25.69 25.59 8.95
N LEU A 283 -24.73 24.70 8.79
CA LEU A 283 -24.32 24.17 7.49
C LEU A 283 -25.30 23.06 7.04
N ALA A 284 -25.46 22.90 5.76
CA ALA A 284 -26.27 21.84 5.17
C ALA A 284 -25.75 21.45 3.78
N TRP A 285 -26.07 20.23 3.34
CA TRP A 285 -25.81 19.79 1.96
C TRP A 285 -27.01 20.11 1.07
N ASN A 286 -26.78 20.78 -0.06
CA ASN A 286 -27.79 21.10 -1.07
C ASN A 286 -28.96 21.92 -0.56
N GLU A 287 -28.88 22.56 0.60
CA GLU A 287 -29.95 23.34 1.23
C GLU A 287 -29.47 24.75 1.58
N GLY A 288 -30.43 25.67 1.69
CA GLY A 288 -30.18 27.07 2.00
C GLY A 288 -29.42 27.81 0.88
N SER A 289 -28.66 28.83 1.24
CA SER A 289 -27.82 29.53 0.26
C SER A 289 -26.50 28.77 0.08
N THR A 290 -26.18 28.38 -1.15
CA THR A 290 -24.90 27.73 -1.53
C THR A 290 -23.89 28.74 -2.08
N GLN A 291 -24.11 30.03 -1.88
CA GLN A 291 -23.28 31.13 -2.36
C GLN A 291 -22.31 31.57 -1.27
N TRP A 292 -21.01 31.53 -1.56
CA TRP A 292 -19.95 31.81 -0.61
C TRP A 292 -19.02 32.92 -1.11
N ALA A 293 -18.85 33.97 -0.31
CA ALA A 293 -17.77 34.93 -0.48
C ALA A 293 -16.49 34.35 0.16
N ILE A 294 -15.40 34.34 -0.58
CA ILE A 294 -14.12 33.78 -0.14
C ILE A 294 -13.04 34.85 -0.30
N ASP A 295 -12.41 35.26 0.81
CA ASP A 295 -11.28 36.17 0.84
C ASP A 295 -10.07 35.52 1.51
N LEU A 296 -8.93 35.52 0.81
CA LEU A 296 -7.70 34.87 1.26
C LEU A 296 -6.86 35.83 2.09
N GLY A 297 -6.63 35.52 3.35
CA GLY A 297 -5.85 36.28 4.30
C GLY A 297 -4.58 35.57 4.78
N TYR A 298 -3.71 36.27 5.51
CA TYR A 298 -2.52 35.67 6.13
C TYR A 298 -2.87 34.69 7.24
N GLU A 299 -3.91 34.99 8.03
CA GLU A 299 -4.37 34.16 9.16
C GLU A 299 -5.31 33.02 8.74
N GLY A 300 -5.68 32.99 7.47
CA GLY A 300 -6.61 32.03 6.89
C GLY A 300 -7.59 32.67 5.92
N ALA A 301 -8.48 31.87 5.38
CA ALA A 301 -9.52 32.29 4.45
C ALA A 301 -10.79 32.70 5.22
N THR A 302 -11.32 33.90 4.92
CA THR A 302 -12.65 34.30 5.35
C THR A 302 -13.65 33.73 4.36
N ILE A 303 -14.47 32.77 4.82
CA ILE A 303 -15.47 32.09 4.02
C ILE A 303 -16.84 32.41 4.64
N SER A 304 -17.63 33.24 4.00
CA SER A 304 -18.91 33.74 4.50
C SER A 304 -20.03 33.41 3.52
N ASN A 305 -21.15 32.96 4.04
CA ASN A 305 -22.32 32.70 3.21
C ASN A 305 -23.03 34.00 2.81
N GLU A 306 -23.57 34.09 1.61
CA GLU A 306 -24.30 35.26 1.09
C GLU A 306 -25.41 35.75 2.02
N LYS A 307 -26.26 34.81 2.48
CA LYS A 307 -27.42 35.14 3.34
C LYS A 307 -27.05 35.21 4.82
N GLU A 308 -26.00 34.52 5.23
CA GLU A 308 -25.52 34.43 6.62
C GLU A 308 -24.20 35.18 6.82
N SER A 309 -24.09 36.38 6.25
CA SER A 309 -22.85 37.18 6.18
C SER A 309 -22.28 37.59 7.54
N SER A 310 -23.06 37.51 8.62
CA SER A 310 -22.59 37.73 9.99
C SER A 310 -21.75 36.57 10.56
N SER A 311 -21.76 35.43 9.89
CA SER A 311 -21.03 34.20 10.28
C SER A 311 -19.96 33.87 9.26
N THR A 312 -18.86 33.30 9.75
CA THR A 312 -17.77 32.80 8.91
C THR A 312 -17.44 31.35 9.27
N LEU A 313 -17.01 30.58 8.28
CA LEU A 313 -16.50 29.25 8.52
C LEU A 313 -15.23 29.33 9.36
N ARG A 314 -15.17 28.62 10.48
CA ARG A 314 -14.04 28.63 11.39
C ARG A 314 -13.70 27.24 11.88
N TYR A 315 -12.43 27.05 12.21
CA TYR A 315 -11.94 25.88 12.91
C TYR A 315 -12.10 26.07 14.42
N ASN A 316 -12.70 25.07 15.05
CA ASN A 316 -12.88 25.03 16.48
C ASN A 316 -12.35 23.68 17.00
N GLU A 317 -11.44 23.73 17.96
CA GLU A 317 -10.81 22.58 18.62
C GLU A 317 -11.02 22.72 20.15
N PRO A 318 -12.23 22.44 20.63
CA PRO A 318 -12.52 22.57 22.05
C PRO A 318 -11.88 21.45 22.86
N THR A 319 -11.47 21.75 24.10
CA THR A 319 -10.84 20.78 25.00
C THR A 319 -11.77 19.66 25.45
N SER A 320 -13.07 19.81 25.28
CA SER A 320 -14.10 18.88 25.78
C SER A 320 -14.92 18.19 24.69
N SER A 321 -14.65 18.45 23.42
CA SER A 321 -15.36 17.82 22.31
C SER A 321 -14.48 17.74 21.07
N TYR A 322 -15.02 17.18 19.96
CA TYR A 322 -14.28 16.98 18.72
C TYR A 322 -13.99 18.29 17.99
N ALA A 323 -12.84 18.38 17.34
CA ALA A 323 -12.50 19.45 16.43
C ALA A 323 -13.46 19.45 15.23
N ARG A 324 -13.76 20.64 14.67
CA ARG A 324 -14.72 20.80 13.56
C ARG A 324 -14.52 22.09 12.80
N PHE A 325 -15.05 22.13 11.57
CA PHE A 325 -15.26 23.37 10.82
C PHE A 325 -16.76 23.70 10.82
N ALA A 326 -17.13 24.87 11.35
CA ALA A 326 -18.51 25.29 11.43
C ALA A 326 -18.66 26.80 11.24
N LEU A 327 -19.88 27.26 11.05
CA LEU A 327 -20.18 28.69 11.00
C LEU A 327 -20.21 29.29 12.40
N TYR A 328 -19.50 30.38 12.61
CA TYR A 328 -19.45 31.10 13.86
C TYR A 328 -19.55 32.61 13.65
N THR A 329 -20.28 33.28 14.51
CA THR A 329 -20.31 34.75 14.61
C THR A 329 -19.12 35.29 15.41
N SER A 330 -18.55 34.47 16.30
CA SER A 330 -17.36 34.81 17.09
C SER A 330 -16.11 34.93 16.22
N LYS A 331 -15.34 35.98 16.40
CA LYS A 331 -14.07 36.22 15.70
C LYS A 331 -12.84 35.62 16.41
N SER A 332 -13.01 35.05 17.60
CA SER A 332 -11.91 34.52 18.41
C SER A 332 -11.40 33.15 17.93
N LEU A 333 -12.18 32.41 17.15
CA LEU A 333 -11.79 31.11 16.59
C LEU A 333 -10.94 31.29 15.32
N GLN A 334 -10.14 30.27 15.02
CA GLN A 334 -9.21 30.29 13.91
C GLN A 334 -9.93 30.21 12.55
N LEU A 335 -9.46 30.97 11.57
CA LEU A 335 -9.88 30.84 10.19
C LEU A 335 -9.28 29.56 9.59
N PRO A 336 -9.99 28.85 8.70
CA PRO A 336 -9.38 27.76 7.94
C PRO A 336 -8.37 28.31 6.93
N PHE A 337 -7.41 27.48 6.53
CA PHE A 337 -6.68 27.71 5.31
C PHE A 337 -7.35 26.95 4.16
N LEU A 338 -7.26 27.48 2.97
CA LEU A 338 -7.58 26.77 1.74
C LEU A 338 -6.29 26.29 1.09
N TYR A 339 -6.29 25.03 0.72
CA TYR A 339 -5.23 24.42 -0.04
C TYR A 339 -5.80 24.00 -1.39
N ARG A 340 -5.14 24.38 -2.47
CA ARG A 340 -5.54 24.00 -3.83
C ARG A 340 -4.76 22.79 -4.27
N LYS A 341 -5.45 21.84 -4.88
CA LYS A 341 -4.86 20.69 -5.55
C LYS A 341 -3.91 21.17 -6.63
N ASP A 342 -2.68 20.74 -6.58
CA ASP A 342 -1.65 21.04 -7.56
C ASP A 342 -1.49 19.87 -8.53
N LYS A 343 -0.85 18.82 -8.07
CA LYS A 343 -0.58 17.64 -8.88
C LYS A 343 -0.62 16.38 -8.03
N GLN A 344 -0.72 15.25 -8.68
CA GLN A 344 -0.52 13.98 -8.02
C GLN A 344 0.95 13.82 -7.63
N LYS A 345 1.21 13.24 -6.47
CA LYS A 345 2.56 12.90 -6.05
C LYS A 345 3.16 11.90 -7.05
N GLU A 346 4.37 12.20 -7.49
CA GLU A 346 5.10 11.29 -8.36
C GLU A 346 5.73 10.16 -7.54
N PRO A 347 5.79 8.93 -8.08
CA PRO A 347 6.46 7.84 -7.39
C PRO A 347 7.96 8.12 -7.27
N GLU A 348 8.52 7.86 -6.09
CA GLU A 348 9.98 7.86 -5.91
C GLU A 348 10.53 6.54 -6.44
N LEU A 349 11.22 6.61 -7.58
CA LEU A 349 11.75 5.43 -8.23
C LEU A 349 13.02 4.90 -7.53
N SER A 350 13.24 3.60 -7.65
CA SER A 350 14.49 2.96 -7.22
C SER A 350 15.67 3.45 -8.07
N ARG A 351 16.84 3.62 -7.44
CA ARG A 351 18.08 4.07 -8.11
C ARG A 351 19.20 3.07 -7.99
N SER A 352 19.19 2.27 -6.96
CA SER A 352 20.17 1.19 -6.76
C SER A 352 19.64 0.07 -5.88
N ILE A 353 20.18 -1.13 -6.12
CA ILE A 353 20.06 -2.28 -5.24
C ILE A 353 21.49 -2.63 -4.78
N THR A 354 21.63 -2.98 -3.51
CA THR A 354 22.89 -3.52 -2.97
C THR A 354 22.61 -4.76 -2.17
N PHE A 355 23.52 -5.75 -2.29
CA PHE A 355 23.58 -6.91 -1.41
C PHE A 355 24.72 -6.72 -0.42
N GLY A 356 24.63 -7.33 0.77
CA GLY A 356 25.70 -7.34 1.75
C GLY A 356 26.98 -8.02 1.22
N GLU A 357 26.79 -9.04 0.36
CA GLU A 357 27.86 -9.77 -0.31
C GLU A 357 27.52 -9.92 -1.79
N THR A 358 28.52 -9.79 -2.66
CA THR A 358 28.37 -10.00 -4.11
C THR A 358 28.71 -11.43 -4.55
N THR A 359 29.30 -12.20 -3.64
CA THR A 359 29.64 -13.62 -3.84
C THR A 359 29.20 -14.41 -2.61
N VAL A 360 28.51 -15.51 -2.84
CA VAL A 360 28.07 -16.43 -1.78
C VAL A 360 28.48 -17.84 -2.13
N THR A 361 29.04 -18.55 -1.14
CA THR A 361 29.31 -19.98 -1.25
C THR A 361 28.50 -20.74 -0.23
N ALA A 362 27.74 -21.72 -0.69
CA ALA A 362 26.86 -22.51 0.17
C ALA A 362 27.02 -24.00 -0.10
N ALA A 363 26.93 -24.81 0.95
CA ALA A 363 26.87 -26.25 0.80
C ALA A 363 25.46 -26.69 0.40
N LEU A 364 25.34 -27.64 -0.52
CA LEU A 364 24.07 -28.17 -1.02
C LEU A 364 23.15 -28.69 0.12
N GLU A 365 23.77 -29.23 1.16
CA GLU A 365 23.12 -29.76 2.36
C GLU A 365 22.36 -28.68 3.14
N ASN A 366 22.71 -27.41 2.98
CA ASN A 366 21.99 -26.29 3.58
C ASN A 366 20.58 -26.09 2.95
N LYS A 367 20.39 -26.63 1.74
CA LYS A 367 19.16 -26.57 0.95
C LYS A 367 18.74 -25.18 0.51
N HIS A 368 19.04 -24.16 1.28
CA HIS A 368 18.59 -22.78 1.05
C HIS A 368 19.66 -21.75 1.40
N VAL A 369 19.60 -20.62 0.69
CA VAL A 369 20.30 -19.37 1.01
C VAL A 369 19.29 -18.23 0.93
N VAL A 370 19.44 -17.24 1.80
CA VAL A 370 18.59 -16.05 1.80
C VAL A 370 19.42 -14.84 1.36
N LEU A 371 18.95 -14.15 0.34
CA LEU A 371 19.53 -12.91 -0.15
C LEU A 371 18.60 -11.74 0.22
N THR A 372 19.13 -10.81 1.02
CA THR A 372 18.38 -9.63 1.46
C THR A 372 18.98 -8.38 0.81
N PRO A 373 18.37 -7.85 -0.25
CA PRO A 373 18.83 -6.64 -0.91
C PRO A 373 18.39 -5.39 -0.17
N THR A 374 19.17 -4.32 -0.29
CA THR A 374 18.81 -2.98 0.13
C THR A 374 18.51 -2.13 -1.09
N VAL A 375 17.31 -1.53 -1.17
CA VAL A 375 16.90 -0.61 -2.24
C VAL A 375 17.09 0.82 -1.78
N MET A 376 17.67 1.64 -2.63
CA MET A 376 17.85 3.07 -2.39
C MET A 376 17.23 3.91 -3.51
N PRO A 377 16.67 5.09 -3.20
CA PRO A 377 16.53 5.65 -1.85
C PRO A 377 15.55 4.85 -0.98
N THR A 378 15.66 4.95 0.35
CA THR A 378 14.78 4.24 1.29
C THR A 378 13.30 4.62 1.13
N ALA A 379 13.04 5.82 0.58
CA ALA A 379 11.72 6.33 0.26
C ALA A 379 11.13 5.77 -1.05
N THR A 380 11.83 4.87 -1.76
CA THR A 380 11.33 4.24 -2.99
C THR A 380 9.91 3.71 -2.78
N THR A 381 9.00 4.11 -3.67
CA THR A 381 7.57 3.80 -3.58
C THR A 381 7.30 2.31 -3.81
N ASP A 382 7.92 1.74 -4.86
CA ASP A 382 7.80 0.32 -5.20
C ASP A 382 9.15 -0.39 -5.06
N LYS A 383 9.29 -1.18 -3.99
CA LYS A 383 10.50 -1.96 -3.70
C LYS A 383 10.42 -3.41 -4.18
N ARG A 384 9.36 -3.76 -4.90
CA ARG A 384 9.22 -5.12 -5.43
C ARG A 384 10.32 -5.43 -6.43
N MET A 385 10.69 -6.70 -6.47
CA MET A 385 11.75 -7.18 -7.34
C MET A 385 11.30 -8.38 -8.15
N VAL A 386 11.80 -8.43 -9.36
CA VAL A 386 11.82 -9.64 -10.17
C VAL A 386 13.17 -10.31 -9.93
N TRP A 387 13.11 -11.59 -9.62
CA TRP A 387 14.28 -12.39 -9.36
C TRP A 387 14.51 -13.40 -10.48
N SER A 388 15.75 -13.68 -10.78
CA SER A 388 16.13 -14.70 -11.74
C SER A 388 17.42 -15.41 -11.33
N SER A 389 17.55 -16.65 -11.78
CA SER A 389 18.79 -17.44 -11.70
C SER A 389 19.31 -17.66 -13.11
N SER A 390 20.60 -17.51 -13.32
CA SER A 390 21.24 -17.80 -14.63
C SER A 390 21.30 -19.30 -14.94
N ASP A 391 21.21 -20.13 -13.90
CA ASP A 391 21.14 -21.59 -14.03
C ASP A 391 20.19 -22.17 -12.95
N GLU A 392 18.95 -22.38 -13.35
CA GLU A 392 17.91 -22.93 -12.47
C GLU A 392 18.13 -24.41 -12.12
N SER A 393 19.01 -25.12 -12.83
CA SER A 393 19.39 -26.49 -12.47
C SER A 393 20.31 -26.53 -11.24
N VAL A 394 21.05 -25.45 -10.98
CA VAL A 394 21.91 -25.27 -9.80
C VAL A 394 21.12 -24.70 -8.63
N ALA A 395 20.38 -23.63 -8.87
CA ALA A 395 19.53 -23.03 -7.85
C ALA A 395 18.37 -22.23 -8.46
N THR A 396 17.22 -22.25 -7.81
CA THR A 396 16.06 -21.39 -8.12
C THR A 396 15.91 -20.31 -7.07
N VAL A 397 15.21 -19.20 -7.41
CA VAL A 397 15.01 -18.07 -6.50
C VAL A 397 13.56 -17.57 -6.54
N ASN A 398 13.01 -17.25 -5.37
CA ASN A 398 11.72 -16.56 -5.24
C ASN A 398 11.79 -15.60 -4.04
N GLY A 399 11.56 -14.28 -4.28
CA GLY A 399 11.54 -13.25 -3.22
C GLY A 399 12.86 -13.13 -2.43
N GLY A 400 14.01 -13.51 -3.02
CA GLY A 400 15.32 -13.56 -2.34
C GLY A 400 15.61 -14.87 -1.61
N PHE A 401 14.63 -15.77 -1.55
CA PHE A 401 14.82 -17.13 -1.06
C PHE A 401 15.36 -18.03 -2.17
N VAL A 402 16.59 -18.49 -2.03
CA VAL A 402 17.29 -19.30 -3.01
C VAL A 402 17.27 -20.75 -2.59
N THR A 403 16.70 -21.64 -3.40
CA THR A 403 16.69 -23.09 -3.19
C THR A 403 17.84 -23.72 -3.96
N LEU A 404 18.73 -24.43 -3.26
CA LEU A 404 19.88 -25.12 -3.83
C LEU A 404 19.46 -26.50 -4.35
N LEU A 405 19.73 -26.78 -5.64
CA LEU A 405 19.30 -28.03 -6.30
C LEU A 405 20.48 -28.94 -6.66
N ALA A 406 21.59 -28.37 -7.10
CA ALA A 406 22.80 -29.11 -7.47
C ALA A 406 24.05 -28.29 -7.18
N THR A 407 25.18 -28.97 -7.13
CA THR A 407 26.51 -28.30 -7.07
C THR A 407 26.80 -27.59 -8.39
N GLY A 408 27.39 -26.41 -8.32
CA GLY A 408 27.71 -25.62 -9.51
C GLY A 408 27.81 -24.13 -9.20
N HIS A 409 27.74 -23.33 -10.27
CA HIS A 409 27.75 -21.86 -10.19
C HIS A 409 26.53 -21.31 -10.88
N THR A 410 25.90 -20.32 -10.27
CA THR A 410 24.84 -19.56 -10.86
C THR A 410 24.91 -18.11 -10.41
N THR A 411 24.32 -17.21 -11.17
CA THR A 411 24.16 -15.80 -10.79
C THR A 411 22.70 -15.56 -10.45
N ILE A 412 22.45 -15.07 -9.24
CA ILE A 412 21.12 -14.66 -8.81
C ILE A 412 21.01 -13.16 -9.02
N THR A 413 20.03 -12.73 -9.81
CA THR A 413 19.79 -11.33 -10.14
C THR A 413 18.47 -10.86 -9.55
N ALA A 414 18.48 -9.67 -8.93
CA ALA A 414 17.32 -8.94 -8.50
C ALA A 414 17.20 -7.64 -9.32
N LYS A 415 16.02 -7.38 -9.88
CA LYS A 415 15.68 -6.16 -10.61
C LYS A 415 14.41 -5.57 -10.05
N THR A 416 14.41 -4.27 -9.75
CA THR A 416 13.19 -3.60 -9.26
C THR A 416 12.12 -3.56 -10.35
N LYS A 417 10.85 -3.71 -9.96
CA LYS A 417 9.72 -3.67 -10.92
C LYS A 417 9.53 -2.30 -11.56
N ASP A 418 9.89 -1.22 -10.88
CA ASP A 418 9.91 0.13 -11.46
C ASP A 418 11.02 0.32 -12.51
N GLY A 419 11.87 -0.69 -12.70
CA GLY A 419 12.92 -0.71 -13.71
C GLY A 419 14.15 0.15 -13.41
N GLY A 420 14.19 0.82 -12.25
CA GLY A 420 15.25 1.78 -11.92
C GLY A 420 16.58 1.15 -11.47
N ALA A 421 16.57 -0.10 -10.97
CA ALA A 421 17.77 -0.70 -10.42
C ALA A 421 17.83 -2.21 -10.63
N GLU A 422 19.08 -2.72 -10.74
CA GLU A 422 19.40 -4.15 -10.87
C GLU A 422 20.73 -4.45 -10.15
N ALA A 423 20.80 -5.61 -9.49
CA ALA A 423 22.04 -6.11 -8.88
C ALA A 423 22.07 -7.64 -8.86
N SER A 424 23.24 -8.20 -8.81
CA SER A 424 23.46 -9.66 -8.88
C SER A 424 24.43 -10.15 -7.81
N VAL A 425 24.22 -11.41 -7.42
CA VAL A 425 25.08 -12.16 -6.51
C VAL A 425 25.57 -13.42 -7.23
N SER A 426 26.88 -13.66 -7.25
CA SER A 426 27.46 -14.91 -7.74
C SER A 426 27.31 -15.97 -6.67
N LEU A 427 26.61 -17.05 -6.93
CA LEU A 427 26.37 -18.16 -6.03
C LEU A 427 27.16 -19.39 -6.47
N THR A 428 27.99 -19.93 -5.58
CA THR A 428 28.67 -21.21 -5.73
C THR A 428 28.06 -22.22 -4.78
N VAL A 429 27.50 -23.28 -5.33
CA VAL A 429 26.97 -24.40 -4.56
C VAL A 429 28.00 -25.54 -4.56
N THR A 430 28.44 -25.94 -3.38
CA THR A 430 29.44 -27.01 -3.19
C THR A 430 28.81 -28.17 -2.43
N THR A 431 29.43 -29.36 -2.52
CA THR A 431 29.19 -30.40 -1.50
C THR A 431 29.78 -29.92 -0.18
N ALA A 432 29.18 -30.29 0.96
CA ALA A 432 29.88 -30.09 2.22
C ALA A 432 31.27 -30.72 2.10
N SER A 433 32.31 -29.91 2.26
CA SER A 433 33.64 -30.47 2.42
C SER A 433 33.62 -31.26 3.71
N GLY A 434 33.39 -32.55 3.61
CA GLY A 434 33.67 -33.44 4.72
C GLY A 434 35.09 -33.13 5.12
N ILE A 435 35.27 -32.57 6.31
CA ILE A 435 36.58 -32.60 6.95
C ILE A 435 36.96 -34.07 6.91
N GLY A 436 37.89 -34.44 6.02
CA GLY A 436 38.38 -35.79 5.94
C GLY A 436 38.76 -36.20 7.35
N HIS A 437 38.03 -37.12 7.91
CA HIS A 437 38.45 -37.80 9.10
C HIS A 437 39.81 -38.44 8.75
N THR A 438 40.90 -37.71 8.99
CA THR A 438 42.13 -38.38 9.33
C THR A 438 41.81 -39.15 10.59
N THR A 439 41.77 -40.47 10.46
CA THR A 439 41.71 -41.41 11.57
C THR A 439 42.97 -41.27 12.43
N ALA A 440 42.99 -40.17 13.19
CA ALA A 440 43.73 -40.12 14.44
C ALA A 440 42.63 -40.37 15.49
N GLU A 441 42.75 -41.46 16.22
CA GLU A 441 41.96 -41.72 17.42
C GLU A 441 42.09 -40.56 18.40
N ALA A 442 41.33 -39.49 18.14
CA ALA A 442 41.09 -38.46 19.13
C ALA A 442 40.09 -39.04 20.11
N LYS A 443 40.54 -39.42 21.29
CA LYS A 443 39.67 -39.63 22.46
C LYS A 443 38.64 -38.58 22.47
N LYS A 444 37.35 -38.96 22.31
CA LYS A 444 36.18 -38.10 22.39
C LYS A 444 36.20 -37.40 23.74
N GLN A 445 36.74 -36.18 23.78
CA GLN A 445 36.72 -35.35 24.97
C GLN A 445 35.25 -34.94 25.18
N ALA A 446 34.63 -35.50 26.21
CA ALA A 446 33.25 -35.23 26.53
C ALA A 446 33.14 -33.79 27.00
N THR A 447 32.51 -32.94 26.16
CA THR A 447 32.24 -31.55 26.51
C THR A 447 30.77 -31.45 26.87
N ARG A 448 30.48 -30.95 28.08
CA ARG A 448 29.09 -30.73 28.52
C ARG A 448 28.90 -29.29 29.00
N LYS A 449 27.73 -28.75 28.76
CA LYS A 449 27.31 -27.47 29.33
C LYS A 449 26.66 -27.73 30.70
N VAL A 450 27.14 -27.04 31.71
CA VAL A 450 26.65 -27.16 33.10
C VAL A 450 26.19 -25.76 33.55
N LEU A 451 25.04 -25.68 34.20
CA LEU A 451 24.59 -24.45 34.84
C LEU A 451 25.20 -24.41 36.25
N ASN A 452 26.04 -23.41 36.53
CA ASN A 452 26.57 -23.15 37.85
C ASN A 452 26.01 -21.82 38.37
N GLY A 453 24.99 -21.91 39.22
CA GLY A 453 24.19 -20.76 39.59
C GLY A 453 23.49 -20.16 38.36
N HIS A 454 23.73 -18.87 38.08
CA HIS A 454 23.17 -18.16 36.92
C HIS A 454 24.10 -18.18 35.68
N ASN A 455 25.24 -18.86 35.74
CA ASN A 455 26.24 -18.89 34.67
C ASN A 455 26.31 -20.24 33.96
N ILE A 456 26.34 -20.21 32.63
CA ILE A 456 26.63 -21.41 31.83
C ILE A 456 28.15 -21.62 31.77
N VAL A 457 28.62 -22.81 32.13
CA VAL A 457 30.00 -23.21 32.09
C VAL A 457 30.15 -24.38 31.13
N ILE A 458 31.14 -24.31 30.26
CA ILE A 458 31.53 -25.42 29.38
C ILE A 458 32.58 -26.24 30.11
N VAL A 459 32.22 -27.46 30.49
CA VAL A 459 33.12 -28.38 31.22
C VAL A 459 33.66 -29.39 30.22
N THR A 460 35.02 -29.50 30.22
CA THR A 460 35.76 -30.56 29.54
C THR A 460 36.39 -31.46 30.60
N ASP A 461 36.92 -32.61 30.21
CA ASP A 461 37.52 -33.56 31.16
C ASP A 461 38.68 -32.97 32.00
N ASN A 462 39.31 -31.88 31.55
CA ASN A 462 40.47 -31.28 32.21
C ASN A 462 40.25 -29.81 32.66
N ALA A 463 39.16 -29.16 32.31
CA ALA A 463 38.94 -27.76 32.70
C ALA A 463 37.47 -27.33 32.50
N ALA A 464 37.08 -26.28 33.21
CA ALA A 464 35.82 -25.55 32.99
C ALA A 464 36.11 -24.15 32.41
N TYR A 465 35.29 -23.69 31.47
CA TYR A 465 35.43 -22.39 30.81
C TYR A 465 34.10 -21.62 30.88
N GLY A 466 34.16 -20.33 31.10
CA GLY A 466 33.01 -19.46 30.92
C GLY A 466 32.62 -19.33 29.46
N VAL A 467 31.44 -18.73 29.19
CA VAL A 467 30.99 -18.42 27.81
C VAL A 467 31.90 -17.40 27.09
N ASP A 468 32.73 -16.69 27.86
CA ASP A 468 33.77 -15.77 27.43
C ASP A 468 35.10 -16.47 27.02
N GLY A 469 35.13 -17.80 27.12
CA GLY A 469 36.33 -18.60 26.85
C GLY A 469 37.36 -18.57 27.97
N ALA A 470 37.13 -17.87 29.08
CA ALA A 470 38.03 -17.81 30.21
C ALA A 470 37.97 -19.12 31.03
N LYS A 471 39.13 -19.70 31.38
CA LYS A 471 39.21 -20.86 32.24
C LYS A 471 38.71 -20.48 33.66
N ARG A 472 37.78 -21.26 34.19
CA ARG A 472 37.17 -21.05 35.50
C ARG A 472 37.68 -22.11 36.50
#